data_7b7d940ec65c24e0e2c8323b3a6aa05a
#
_entry.id   7b7d940ec65c24e0e2c8323b3a6aa05a
#
_cell.length_a   1.000
_cell.length_b   1.000
_cell.length_c   1.000
_cell.angle_alpha   90.00
_cell.angle_beta   90.00
_cell.angle_gamma   90.00
#
_symmetry.space_group_name_H-M   'P 1'
#
loop_
_entity.id
_entity.type
_entity.pdbx_description
1 polymer ?
#
loop_
_entity_poly.entity_id
_entity_poly.type
_entity_poly.pdbx_seq_one_letter_code
_entity_poly.pdbx_strand_id
1 'polypeptide(L)'
;PKMIPKPMEEYLKECIPQTAMKNRTRRKNSRCFLEFGYSDEQLLSRLGISCDKLGPRLVACMWDEASSLEVGGYLVVDNLAMGSPAMGGIRMLPDITPADIHNLARGMTLKNAAADLPYGGGKAGIVARLDTSAEEHMEIVRRFARLVRRYRRMYVPGPDVGTNDADMKTIAIENGIDSAVSKPADMGGNQIDAVGAAAGGCSGYSYRL
;
A
#
# COMPACT_ATOMS: atom_id res chain seq x y z
N PRO A 1 8.81 -24.24 1.92
CA PRO A 1 8.79 -23.22 2.96
C PRO A 1 7.86 -22.08 2.51
N LYS A 2 7.05 -21.55 3.43
CA LYS A 2 6.24 -20.37 3.12
C LYS A 2 7.17 -19.18 3.01
N MET A 3 7.13 -18.46 1.90
CA MET A 3 7.96 -17.27 1.66
C MET A 3 7.14 -16.01 1.97
N ILE A 4 6.78 -15.84 3.24
CA ILE A 4 6.24 -14.57 3.76
C ILE A 4 7.41 -13.77 4.34
N PRO A 5 7.49 -12.45 4.15
CA PRO A 5 8.52 -11.64 4.78
C PRO A 5 8.58 -11.91 6.28
N LYS A 6 9.77 -12.26 6.76
CA LYS A 6 9.94 -12.70 8.15
C LYS A 6 9.42 -11.68 9.17
N PRO A 7 9.71 -10.37 9.07
CA PRO A 7 9.16 -9.39 10.01
C PRO A 7 7.64 -9.34 9.99
N MET A 8 7.04 -9.49 8.80
CA MET A 8 5.58 -9.54 8.65
C MET A 8 4.99 -10.81 9.28
N GLU A 9 5.62 -11.96 9.08
CA GLU A 9 5.16 -13.23 9.65
C GLU A 9 5.19 -13.19 11.19
N GLU A 10 6.28 -12.69 11.76
CA GLU A 10 6.45 -12.55 13.21
C GLU A 10 5.39 -11.63 13.80
N TYR A 11 5.21 -10.45 13.20
CA TYR A 11 4.20 -9.47 13.62
C TYR A 11 2.78 -10.03 13.56
N LEU A 12 2.41 -10.68 12.45
CA LEU A 12 1.07 -11.26 12.31
C LEU A 12 0.82 -12.42 13.30
N LYS A 13 1.82 -13.25 13.57
CA LYS A 13 1.70 -14.33 14.57
C LYS A 13 1.52 -13.80 15.99
N GLU A 14 2.16 -12.69 16.33
CA GLU A 14 2.00 -12.03 17.61
C GLU A 14 0.64 -11.37 17.79
N CYS A 15 0.18 -10.66 16.77
CA CYS A 15 -1.03 -9.85 16.85
C CYS A 15 -2.32 -10.63 16.58
N ILE A 16 -2.31 -11.59 15.65
CA ILE A 16 -3.53 -12.25 15.18
C ILE A 16 -3.60 -13.70 15.67
N PRO A 17 -4.71 -14.11 16.34
CA PRO A 17 -4.91 -15.49 16.74
C PRO A 17 -4.78 -16.45 15.57
N GLN A 18 -4.12 -17.58 15.78
CA GLN A 18 -3.87 -18.58 14.73
C GLN A 18 -5.16 -19.08 14.05
N THR A 19 -6.25 -19.19 14.80
CA THR A 19 -7.58 -19.55 14.29
C THR A 19 -8.11 -18.51 13.31
N ALA A 20 -7.96 -17.21 13.63
CA ALA A 20 -8.33 -16.11 12.74
C ALA A 20 -7.45 -16.09 11.48
N MET A 21 -6.14 -16.28 11.63
CA MET A 21 -5.22 -16.43 10.49
C MET A 21 -5.68 -17.54 9.56
N LYS A 22 -5.93 -18.73 10.09
CA LYS A 22 -6.34 -19.91 9.30
C LYS A 22 -7.69 -19.68 8.60
N ASN A 23 -8.67 -19.15 9.31
CA ASN A 23 -10.05 -19.04 8.81
C ASN A 23 -10.23 -17.86 7.84
N ARG A 24 -9.45 -16.79 7.99
CA ARG A 24 -9.60 -15.55 7.20
C ARG A 24 -8.65 -15.45 6.02
N THR A 25 -7.50 -16.14 6.04
CA THR A 25 -6.56 -16.08 4.91
C THR A 25 -7.21 -16.67 3.66
N ARG A 26 -7.36 -15.85 2.65
CA ARG A 26 -7.81 -16.25 1.31
C ARG A 26 -6.61 -16.46 0.42
N ARG A 27 -6.57 -17.60 -0.26
CA ARG A 27 -5.50 -17.93 -1.21
C ARG A 27 -6.07 -17.98 -2.62
N LYS A 28 -5.36 -17.32 -3.55
CA LYS A 28 -5.62 -17.42 -4.98
C LYS A 28 -4.28 -17.68 -5.68
N ASN A 29 -4.10 -18.90 -6.18
CA ASN A 29 -2.79 -19.42 -6.61
C ASN A 29 -1.80 -19.33 -5.42
N SER A 30 -0.63 -18.71 -5.64
CA SER A 30 0.37 -18.46 -4.58
C SER A 30 0.12 -17.20 -3.74
N ARG A 31 -0.85 -16.38 -4.11
CA ARG A 31 -1.11 -15.09 -3.46
C ARG A 31 -2.09 -15.25 -2.31
N CYS A 32 -1.69 -14.75 -1.15
CA CYS A 32 -2.45 -14.83 0.08
C CYS A 32 -2.91 -13.44 0.52
N PHE A 33 -4.13 -13.38 1.05
CA PHE A 33 -4.81 -12.16 1.47
C PHE A 33 -5.49 -12.40 2.82
N LEU A 34 -5.16 -11.55 3.80
CA LEU A 34 -5.80 -11.50 5.10
C LEU A 34 -6.43 -10.11 5.23
N GLU A 35 -7.75 -10.04 5.21
CA GLU A 35 -8.50 -8.80 5.11
C GLU A 35 -9.31 -8.53 6.38
N PHE A 36 -9.35 -7.26 6.79
CA PHE A 36 -10.13 -6.76 7.91
C PHE A 36 -10.91 -5.53 7.46
N GLY A 37 -12.17 -5.46 7.87
CA GLY A 37 -13.03 -4.30 7.67
C GLY A 37 -13.39 -3.62 8.99
N TYR A 38 -14.23 -2.60 8.93
CA TYR A 38 -14.65 -1.83 10.09
C TYR A 38 -15.31 -2.70 11.20
N SER A 39 -15.97 -3.78 10.84
CA SER A 39 -16.57 -4.73 11.79
C SER A 39 -15.56 -5.58 12.57
N ASP A 40 -14.28 -5.56 12.18
CA ASP A 40 -13.21 -6.34 12.80
C ASP A 40 -12.43 -5.55 13.85
N GLU A 41 -13.05 -4.63 14.55
CA GLU A 41 -12.45 -3.67 15.48
C GLU A 41 -11.49 -4.33 16.47
N GLN A 42 -11.86 -5.48 17.05
CA GLN A 42 -11.00 -6.19 18.00
C GLN A 42 -9.69 -6.70 17.36
N LEU A 43 -9.76 -7.21 16.14
CA LEU A 43 -8.57 -7.67 15.41
C LEU A 43 -7.72 -6.49 14.91
N LEU A 44 -8.36 -5.42 14.47
CA LEU A 44 -7.69 -4.18 14.09
C LEU A 44 -6.97 -3.54 15.28
N SER A 45 -7.60 -3.53 16.46
CA SER A 45 -6.96 -3.05 17.69
C SER A 45 -5.70 -3.84 18.02
N ARG A 46 -5.70 -5.16 17.82
CA ARG A 46 -4.50 -6.00 18.02
C ARG A 46 -3.38 -5.68 17.01
N LEU A 47 -3.73 -5.21 15.83
CA LEU A 47 -2.79 -4.69 14.82
C LEU A 47 -2.34 -3.24 15.11
N GLY A 48 -2.73 -2.66 16.25
CA GLY A 48 -2.42 -1.28 16.61
C GLY A 48 -3.26 -0.24 15.86
N ILE A 49 -4.38 -0.64 15.29
CA ILE A 49 -5.28 0.22 14.51
C ILE A 49 -6.56 0.51 15.30
N SER A 50 -6.83 1.78 15.54
CA SER A 50 -8.09 2.25 16.15
C SER A 50 -9.10 2.62 15.07
N CYS A 51 -10.31 2.07 15.16
CA CYS A 51 -11.42 2.44 14.30
C CYS A 51 -12.11 3.71 14.82
N ASP A 52 -12.51 4.58 13.92
CA ASP A 52 -13.31 5.76 14.19
C ASP A 52 -14.30 6.03 13.05
N LYS A 53 -15.00 7.19 13.08
CA LYS A 53 -15.98 7.57 12.05
C LYS A 53 -15.42 7.70 10.64
N LEU A 54 -14.10 7.90 10.50
CA LEU A 54 -13.45 8.01 9.19
C LEU A 54 -13.03 6.66 8.62
N GLY A 55 -12.74 5.69 9.47
CA GLY A 55 -12.31 4.36 9.02
C GLY A 55 -11.47 3.59 10.04
N PRO A 56 -10.65 2.66 9.59
CA PRO A 56 -10.38 2.29 8.19
C PRO A 56 -11.49 1.45 7.56
N ARG A 57 -11.69 1.63 6.26
CA ARG A 57 -12.63 0.82 5.47
C ARG A 57 -12.10 -0.58 5.18
N LEU A 58 -10.81 -0.69 4.91
CA LEU A 58 -10.13 -1.94 4.60
C LEU A 58 -8.69 -1.91 5.09
N VAL A 59 -8.28 -2.98 5.74
CA VAL A 59 -6.87 -3.30 6.03
C VAL A 59 -6.59 -4.66 5.43
N ALA A 60 -5.62 -4.76 4.54
CA ALA A 60 -5.21 -6.00 3.91
C ALA A 60 -3.74 -6.29 4.18
N CYS A 61 -3.45 -7.50 4.66
CA CYS A 61 -2.13 -8.07 4.73
C CYS A 61 -1.98 -9.06 3.57
N MET A 62 -0.92 -8.93 2.77
CA MET A 62 -0.80 -9.67 1.51
C MET A 62 0.62 -10.22 1.35
N TRP A 63 0.75 -11.42 0.79
CA TRP A 63 2.05 -12.00 0.46
C TRP A 63 1.96 -12.99 -0.71
N ASP A 64 3.10 -13.25 -1.37
CA ASP A 64 3.23 -14.20 -2.48
C ASP A 64 4.13 -15.38 -2.09
N GLU A 65 3.54 -16.56 -1.95
CA GLU A 65 4.24 -17.79 -1.54
C GLU A 65 5.05 -18.44 -2.66
N ALA A 66 4.91 -18.02 -3.91
CA ALA A 66 5.64 -18.62 -5.05
C ALA A 66 6.99 -17.97 -5.33
N SER A 67 7.29 -16.85 -4.67
CA SER A 67 8.56 -16.16 -4.85
C SER A 67 9.69 -16.88 -4.12
N SER A 68 10.87 -16.89 -4.71
CA SER A 68 12.11 -17.19 -4.00
C SER A 68 12.56 -16.01 -3.12
N LEU A 69 12.05 -14.82 -3.40
CA LEU A 69 12.19 -13.63 -2.58
C LEU A 69 11.01 -13.54 -1.61
N GLU A 70 11.25 -12.95 -0.45
CA GLU A 70 10.19 -12.60 0.50
C GLU A 70 9.40 -11.42 -0.06
N VAL A 71 8.16 -11.65 -0.50
CA VAL A 71 7.29 -10.60 -1.06
C VAL A 71 6.00 -10.53 -0.27
N GLY A 72 5.77 -9.42 0.37
CA GLY A 72 4.55 -9.15 1.12
C GLY A 72 4.48 -7.72 1.62
N GLY A 73 3.36 -7.41 2.23
CA GLY A 73 3.13 -6.09 2.82
C GLY A 73 1.66 -5.83 3.11
N TYR A 74 1.33 -4.56 3.18
CA TYR A 74 0.05 -4.08 3.68
C TYR A 74 -0.59 -3.07 2.73
N LEU A 75 -1.92 -3.03 2.74
CA LEU A 75 -2.71 -1.98 2.12
C LEU A 75 -3.77 -1.53 3.12
N VAL A 76 -3.89 -0.23 3.31
CA VAL A 76 -5.00 0.39 4.03
C VAL A 76 -5.75 1.34 3.11
N VAL A 77 -7.05 1.11 2.97
CA VAL A 77 -8.01 2.10 2.47
C VAL A 77 -8.70 2.67 3.70
N ASP A 78 -8.38 3.91 4.03
CA ASP A 78 -8.89 4.55 5.24
C ASP A 78 -10.32 5.06 5.02
N ASN A 79 -10.52 5.91 4.03
CA ASN A 79 -11.80 6.56 3.78
C ASN A 79 -12.04 6.78 2.29
N LEU A 80 -13.30 6.68 1.86
CA LEU A 80 -13.75 6.92 0.49
C LEU A 80 -14.85 7.98 0.41
N ALA A 81 -15.08 8.76 1.47
CA ALA A 81 -16.16 9.74 1.52
C ALA A 81 -15.97 10.87 0.49
N MET A 82 -14.74 11.31 0.26
CA MET A 82 -14.43 12.33 -0.75
C MET A 82 -14.48 11.78 -2.19
N GLY A 83 -14.36 10.48 -2.35
CA GLY A 83 -14.41 9.81 -3.65
C GLY A 83 -13.65 8.49 -3.69
N SER A 84 -13.78 7.81 -4.82
CA SER A 84 -13.09 6.56 -5.12
C SER A 84 -12.37 6.70 -6.46
N PRO A 85 -11.15 6.17 -6.57
CA PRO A 85 -10.41 5.36 -5.59
C PRO A 85 -9.79 6.18 -4.44
N ALA A 86 -9.31 5.48 -3.40
CA ALA A 86 -8.39 6.03 -2.42
C ALA A 86 -7.02 6.21 -3.06
N MET A 87 -6.32 7.28 -2.71
CA MET A 87 -5.01 7.63 -3.25
C MET A 87 -3.97 7.72 -2.14
N GLY A 88 -2.78 7.19 -2.39
CA GLY A 88 -1.62 7.34 -1.53
C GLY A 88 -0.44 6.48 -1.99
N GLY A 89 0.76 6.83 -1.53
CA GLY A 89 2.01 6.20 -1.97
C GLY A 89 2.22 4.78 -1.46
N ILE A 90 3.12 4.06 -2.10
CA ILE A 90 3.64 2.77 -1.64
C ILE A 90 4.99 3.01 -0.97
N ARG A 91 5.06 2.76 0.34
CA ARG A 91 6.30 2.82 1.12
C ARG A 91 6.98 1.46 1.14
N MET A 92 8.29 1.41 1.01
CA MET A 92 9.06 0.17 1.13
C MET A 92 10.07 0.32 2.25
N LEU A 93 9.90 -0.43 3.33
CA LEU A 93 10.81 -0.49 4.48
C LEU A 93 10.73 -1.88 5.13
N PRO A 94 11.80 -2.34 5.82
CA PRO A 94 11.84 -3.68 6.41
C PRO A 94 10.94 -3.86 7.63
N ASP A 95 10.64 -2.80 8.35
CA ASP A 95 10.02 -2.81 9.68
C ASP A 95 8.65 -2.13 9.74
N ILE A 96 8.04 -1.82 8.60
CA ILE A 96 6.69 -1.22 8.59
C ILE A 96 5.64 -2.19 9.12
N THR A 97 4.66 -1.63 9.81
CA THR A 97 3.52 -2.34 10.39
C THR A 97 2.19 -1.89 9.76
N PRO A 98 1.10 -2.65 9.91
CA PRO A 98 -0.22 -2.20 9.50
C PRO A 98 -0.64 -0.88 10.15
N ALA A 99 -0.24 -0.64 11.40
CA ALA A 99 -0.52 0.60 12.12
C ALA A 99 0.17 1.80 11.47
N ASP A 100 1.44 1.66 11.06
CA ASP A 100 2.16 2.71 10.34
C ASP A 100 1.46 3.06 9.03
N ILE A 101 1.06 2.05 8.27
CA ILE A 101 0.36 2.24 7.01
C ILE A 101 -1.02 2.86 7.22
N HIS A 102 -1.74 2.49 8.28
CA HIS A 102 -3.00 3.14 8.64
C HIS A 102 -2.82 4.62 8.96
N ASN A 103 -1.83 4.98 9.77
CA ASN A 103 -1.54 6.37 10.11
C ASN A 103 -1.23 7.22 8.87
N LEU A 104 -0.47 6.65 7.93
CA LEU A 104 -0.17 7.30 6.66
C LEU A 104 -1.40 7.40 5.75
N ALA A 105 -2.24 6.37 5.69
CA ALA A 105 -3.50 6.39 4.96
C ALA A 105 -4.46 7.46 5.50
N ARG A 106 -4.56 7.62 6.83
CA ARG A 106 -5.30 8.71 7.48
C ARG A 106 -4.75 10.07 7.09
N GLY A 107 -3.42 10.22 7.05
CA GLY A 107 -2.77 11.43 6.54
C GLY A 107 -3.18 11.76 5.11
N MET A 108 -3.31 10.74 4.25
CA MET A 108 -3.78 10.92 2.87
C MET A 108 -5.26 11.30 2.81
N THR A 109 -6.12 10.71 3.65
CA THR A 109 -7.53 11.14 3.78
C THR A 109 -7.63 12.64 4.04
N LEU A 110 -6.86 13.13 5.03
CA LEU A 110 -6.88 14.53 5.41
C LEU A 110 -6.25 15.44 4.34
N LYS A 111 -5.15 15.03 3.72
CA LYS A 111 -4.50 15.80 2.64
C LYS A 111 -5.40 15.93 1.41
N ASN A 112 -6.02 14.85 0.97
CA ASN A 112 -6.92 14.87 -0.17
C ASN A 112 -8.15 15.74 0.10
N ALA A 113 -8.71 15.66 1.32
CA ALA A 113 -9.82 16.52 1.73
C ALA A 113 -9.41 17.99 1.81
N ALA A 114 -8.26 18.32 2.39
CA ALA A 114 -7.76 19.69 2.48
C ALA A 114 -7.45 20.32 1.12
N ALA A 115 -7.08 19.50 0.13
CA ALA A 115 -6.82 19.92 -1.25
C ALA A 115 -8.08 19.88 -2.15
N ASP A 116 -9.24 19.55 -1.57
CA ASP A 116 -10.52 19.37 -2.29
C ASP A 116 -10.40 18.41 -3.48
N LEU A 117 -9.63 17.32 -3.29
CA LEU A 117 -9.47 16.31 -4.33
C LEU A 117 -10.58 15.25 -4.21
N PRO A 118 -11.14 14.78 -5.33
CA PRO A 118 -12.22 13.79 -5.34
C PRO A 118 -11.71 12.36 -5.11
N TYR A 119 -10.82 12.18 -4.15
CA TYR A 119 -10.18 10.91 -3.82
C TYR A 119 -10.25 10.61 -2.34
N GLY A 120 -10.44 9.34 -2.01
CA GLY A 120 -10.25 8.84 -0.65
C GLY A 120 -8.78 8.77 -0.24
N GLY A 121 -8.54 8.45 1.02
CA GLY A 121 -7.21 8.23 1.58
C GLY A 121 -6.84 6.75 1.61
N GLY A 122 -5.68 6.41 1.06
CA GLY A 122 -5.12 5.08 1.10
C GLY A 122 -3.60 5.11 1.20
N LYS A 123 -3.03 3.99 1.60
CA LYS A 123 -1.57 3.79 1.68
C LYS A 123 -1.26 2.32 1.54
N ALA A 124 -0.13 2.00 0.90
CA ALA A 124 0.40 0.65 0.91
C ALA A 124 1.85 0.63 1.43
N GLY A 125 2.28 -0.54 1.87
CA GLY A 125 3.63 -0.76 2.33
C GLY A 125 4.16 -2.11 1.88
N ILE A 126 5.38 -2.13 1.36
CA ILE A 126 6.13 -3.34 1.05
C ILE A 126 7.10 -3.60 2.19
N VAL A 127 7.01 -4.79 2.79
CA VAL A 127 7.98 -5.23 3.81
C VAL A 127 9.18 -5.82 3.08
N ALA A 128 10.21 -5.02 2.88
CA ALA A 128 11.43 -5.45 2.19
C ALA A 128 12.65 -4.64 2.64
N ARG A 129 13.83 -5.25 2.53
CA ARG A 129 15.11 -4.59 2.76
C ARG A 129 15.38 -3.61 1.62
N LEU A 130 16.10 -2.52 1.92
CA LEU A 130 16.49 -1.51 0.91
C LEU A 130 17.83 -1.83 0.24
N ASP A 131 18.62 -2.74 0.81
CA ASP A 131 19.94 -3.16 0.32
C ASP A 131 19.87 -4.36 -0.65
N THR A 132 18.74 -4.54 -1.32
CA THR A 132 18.55 -5.53 -2.39
C THR A 132 19.21 -5.09 -3.70
N SER A 133 19.53 -6.05 -4.58
CA SER A 133 19.96 -5.69 -5.93
C SER A 133 18.81 -5.01 -6.71
N ALA A 134 19.16 -4.30 -7.79
CA ALA A 134 18.15 -3.65 -8.63
C ALA A 134 17.14 -4.67 -9.23
N GLU A 135 17.62 -5.85 -9.59
CA GLU A 135 16.81 -6.94 -10.13
C GLU A 135 15.85 -7.49 -9.06
N GLU A 136 16.34 -7.73 -7.85
CA GLU A 136 15.52 -8.17 -6.72
C GLU A 136 14.47 -7.13 -6.35
N HIS A 137 14.86 -5.86 -6.25
CA HIS A 137 13.94 -4.75 -6.00
C HIS A 137 12.80 -4.73 -7.03
N MET A 138 13.15 -4.78 -8.33
CA MET A 138 12.16 -4.77 -9.40
C MET A 138 11.23 -5.98 -9.36
N GLU A 139 11.75 -7.17 -9.03
CA GLU A 139 10.92 -8.37 -8.90
C GLU A 139 9.99 -8.29 -7.68
N ILE A 140 10.46 -7.76 -6.55
CA ILE A 140 9.62 -7.50 -5.37
C ILE A 140 8.48 -6.56 -5.73
N VAL A 141 8.77 -5.43 -6.39
CA VAL A 141 7.75 -4.45 -6.81
C VAL A 141 6.76 -5.07 -7.80
N ARG A 142 7.25 -5.82 -8.79
CA ARG A 142 6.39 -6.51 -9.78
C ARG A 142 5.43 -7.50 -9.12
N ARG A 143 5.92 -8.31 -8.19
CA ARG A 143 5.07 -9.28 -7.47
C ARG A 143 4.11 -8.58 -6.52
N PHE A 144 4.55 -7.52 -5.84
CA PHE A 144 3.66 -6.72 -5.00
C PHE A 144 2.57 -6.02 -5.83
N ALA A 145 2.89 -5.55 -7.03
CA ALA A 145 1.90 -5.00 -7.95
C ALA A 145 0.77 -5.99 -8.24
N ARG A 146 1.10 -7.28 -8.41
CA ARG A 146 0.10 -8.33 -8.61
C ARG A 146 -0.76 -8.61 -7.38
N LEU A 147 -0.25 -8.34 -6.18
CA LEU A 147 -1.05 -8.41 -4.95
C LEU A 147 -2.03 -7.24 -4.89
N VAL A 148 -1.57 -6.00 -5.05
CA VAL A 148 -2.44 -4.81 -4.97
C VAL A 148 -3.43 -4.71 -6.13
N ARG A 149 -3.20 -5.39 -7.24
CA ARG A 149 -4.13 -5.47 -8.37
C ARG A 149 -5.56 -5.89 -7.97
N ARG A 150 -5.70 -6.70 -6.92
CA ARG A 150 -7.00 -7.08 -6.35
C ARG A 150 -7.83 -5.86 -5.96
N TYR A 151 -7.16 -4.77 -5.54
CA TYR A 151 -7.77 -3.56 -4.98
C TYR A 151 -7.78 -2.38 -5.97
N ARG A 152 -7.44 -2.58 -7.25
CA ARG A 152 -7.29 -1.51 -8.25
C ARG A 152 -8.51 -0.60 -8.45
N ARG A 153 -9.70 -1.06 -8.04
CA ARG A 153 -10.92 -0.25 -8.06
C ARG A 153 -11.09 0.63 -6.83
N MET A 154 -10.35 0.34 -5.78
CA MET A 154 -10.44 1.02 -4.48
C MET A 154 -9.21 1.84 -4.16
N TYR A 155 -8.07 1.54 -4.78
CA TYR A 155 -6.79 2.14 -4.45
C TYR A 155 -5.94 2.39 -5.69
N VAL A 156 -5.38 3.59 -5.77
CA VAL A 156 -4.41 4.02 -6.79
C VAL A 156 -3.13 4.46 -6.10
N PRO A 157 -1.99 3.79 -6.36
CA PRO A 157 -0.72 4.09 -5.74
C PRO A 157 0.00 5.27 -6.38
N GLY A 158 0.84 5.91 -5.58
CA GLY A 158 1.91 6.82 -6.00
C GLY A 158 3.24 6.38 -5.39
N PRO A 159 4.35 7.05 -5.70
CA PRO A 159 5.64 6.81 -5.08
C PRO A 159 5.68 7.35 -3.64
N ASP A 160 6.57 6.77 -2.83
CA ASP A 160 6.84 7.19 -1.46
C ASP A 160 8.27 6.73 -1.07
N VAL A 161 8.62 6.82 0.20
CA VAL A 161 9.92 6.36 0.72
C VAL A 161 10.19 4.92 0.30
N GLY A 162 11.37 4.68 -0.28
CA GLY A 162 11.80 3.36 -0.76
C GLY A 162 11.23 2.93 -2.12
N THR A 163 10.37 3.76 -2.75
CA THR A 163 9.88 3.55 -4.12
C THR A 163 10.09 4.79 -4.99
N ASN A 164 10.05 4.62 -6.29
CA ASN A 164 10.35 5.67 -7.27
C ASN A 164 9.46 5.57 -8.52
N ASP A 165 9.70 6.43 -9.51
CA ASP A 165 8.94 6.47 -10.76
C ASP A 165 9.06 5.18 -11.58
N ALA A 166 10.22 4.52 -11.57
CA ALA A 166 10.41 3.24 -12.26
C ALA A 166 9.55 2.14 -11.64
N ASP A 167 9.38 2.17 -10.31
CA ASP A 167 8.48 1.26 -9.60
C ASP A 167 7.02 1.51 -9.98
N MET A 168 6.61 2.78 -10.07
CA MET A 168 5.26 3.14 -10.52
C MET A 168 5.01 2.70 -11.96
N LYS A 169 6.01 2.81 -12.84
CA LYS A 169 5.94 2.27 -14.20
C LYS A 169 5.75 0.75 -14.21
N THR A 170 6.48 0.03 -13.38
CA THR A 170 6.33 -1.41 -13.21
C THR A 170 4.91 -1.77 -12.76
N ILE A 171 4.35 -1.03 -11.78
CA ILE A 171 2.99 -1.23 -11.30
C ILE A 171 1.96 -0.94 -12.40
N ALA A 172 2.14 0.13 -13.17
CA ALA A 172 1.26 0.48 -14.29
C ALA A 172 1.27 -0.60 -15.38
N ILE A 173 2.44 -1.17 -15.70
CA ILE A 173 2.57 -2.27 -16.66
C ILE A 173 1.83 -3.52 -16.17
N GLU A 174 2.01 -3.90 -14.90
CA GLU A 174 1.40 -5.09 -14.32
C GLU A 174 -0.13 -4.97 -14.11
N ASN A 175 -0.64 -3.78 -13.85
CA ASN A 175 -2.03 -3.55 -13.41
C ASN A 175 -2.86 -2.70 -14.36
N GLY A 176 -2.27 -2.09 -15.38
CA GLY A 176 -2.87 -1.13 -16.30
C GLY A 176 -2.39 0.30 -16.02
N ILE A 177 -2.38 1.12 -17.07
CA ILE A 177 -1.79 2.47 -17.07
C ILE A 177 -2.44 3.41 -16.05
N ASP A 178 -3.74 3.23 -15.79
CA ASP A 178 -4.50 4.08 -14.86
C ASP A 178 -4.36 3.63 -13.39
N SER A 179 -3.48 2.66 -13.13
CA SER A 179 -3.28 2.09 -11.81
C SER A 179 -2.21 2.80 -10.96
N ALA A 180 -1.65 3.90 -11.43
CA ALA A 180 -0.70 4.73 -10.69
C ALA A 180 -1.01 6.21 -10.87
N VAL A 181 -0.92 6.98 -9.77
CA VAL A 181 -1.21 8.43 -9.76
C VAL A 181 -0.14 9.21 -10.49
N SER A 182 1.12 8.91 -10.22
CA SER A 182 2.25 9.51 -10.93
C SER A 182 2.54 8.69 -12.18
N LYS A 183 2.09 9.17 -13.31
CA LYS A 183 2.50 8.61 -14.60
C LYS A 183 3.98 8.93 -14.81
N PRO A 184 4.82 7.95 -15.17
CA PRO A 184 6.18 8.24 -15.63
C PRO A 184 6.19 9.27 -16.74
N ALA A 185 7.28 10.05 -16.86
CA ALA A 185 7.38 11.11 -17.87
C ALA A 185 7.20 10.59 -19.30
N ASP A 186 7.70 9.38 -19.60
CA ASP A 186 7.54 8.70 -20.88
C ASP A 186 6.12 8.16 -21.14
N MET A 187 5.26 8.18 -20.13
CA MET A 187 3.83 7.84 -20.20
C MET A 187 2.91 9.07 -20.07
N GLY A 188 3.46 10.28 -20.23
CA GLY A 188 2.74 11.55 -20.21
C GLY A 188 2.60 12.17 -18.82
N GLY A 189 3.42 11.77 -17.85
CA GLY A 189 3.51 12.39 -16.53
C GLY A 189 4.66 13.40 -16.42
N ASN A 190 4.74 14.08 -15.28
CA ASN A 190 5.87 14.91 -14.91
C ASN A 190 6.82 14.14 -13.99
N GLN A 191 8.12 14.38 -14.11
CA GLN A 191 9.10 13.83 -13.17
C GLN A 191 8.87 14.43 -11.77
N ILE A 192 8.96 13.59 -10.73
CA ILE A 192 8.77 14.02 -9.33
C ILE A 192 9.75 15.14 -8.97
N ASP A 193 10.99 15.02 -9.38
CA ASP A 193 12.02 16.03 -9.13
C ASP A 193 11.73 17.35 -9.82
N ALA A 194 11.08 17.34 -10.99
CA ALA A 194 10.70 18.53 -11.73
C ALA A 194 9.51 19.28 -11.10
N VAL A 195 8.64 18.59 -10.37
CA VAL A 195 7.48 19.21 -9.68
C VAL A 195 7.74 19.51 -8.22
N GLY A 196 8.96 19.28 -7.71
CA GLY A 196 9.34 19.64 -6.36
C GLY A 196 8.63 18.85 -5.26
N ALA A 197 8.24 17.62 -5.52
CA ALA A 197 7.53 16.79 -4.55
C ALA A 197 8.29 16.58 -3.23
N ALA A 198 9.62 16.57 -3.29
CA ALA A 198 10.47 16.51 -2.11
C ALA A 198 10.51 17.84 -1.32
N ALA A 199 10.31 18.97 -1.98
CA ALA A 199 10.27 20.30 -1.36
C ALA A 199 8.86 20.71 -0.90
N GLY A 200 7.82 20.05 -1.40
CA GLY A 200 6.41 20.38 -1.15
C GLY A 200 5.89 20.04 0.23
N GLY A 201 6.73 19.56 1.14
CA GLY A 201 6.35 19.33 2.53
C GLY A 201 6.03 20.62 3.32
N CYS A 202 6.39 21.78 2.80
CA CYS A 202 6.24 23.08 3.49
C CYS A 202 5.46 24.15 2.73
N SER A 203 5.02 23.93 1.49
CA SER A 203 4.23 24.93 0.75
C SER A 203 3.08 24.25 0.04
N GLY A 204 1.85 24.69 0.32
CA GLY A 204 0.63 24.18 -0.29
C GLY A 204 0.62 24.40 -1.79
N TYR A 205 1.02 23.39 -2.54
CA TYR A 205 0.87 23.38 -3.99
C TYR A 205 -0.42 22.70 -4.38
N SER A 206 -1.27 23.46 -5.06
CA SER A 206 -2.41 22.91 -5.79
C SER A 206 -1.89 22.07 -6.95
N TYR A 207 -2.09 20.78 -6.89
CA TYR A 207 -1.97 19.93 -8.08
C TYR A 207 -3.15 20.26 -9.01
N ARG A 208 -2.88 20.94 -10.11
CA ARG A 208 -3.80 20.93 -11.25
C ARG A 208 -3.54 19.61 -11.98
N LEU A 209 -4.55 18.77 -12.02
CA LEU A 209 -4.63 17.59 -12.88
C LEU A 209 -4.63 17.98 -14.35
#